data_0387287f5aa8355c97fdb09a9a60a73c
#
_entry.id   0387287f5aa8355c97fdb09a9a60a73c
#
_cell.length_a   1.000
_cell.length_b   1.000
_cell.length_c   1.000
_cell.angle_alpha   90.00
_cell.angle_beta   90.00
_cell.angle_gamma   90.00
#
_symmetry.space_group_name_H-M   'P 1'
#
loop_
_entity.id
_entity.type
_entity.pdbx_description
1 polymer ?
#
loop_
_entity_poly.entity_id
_entity_poly.type
_entity_poly.pdbx_seq_one_letter_code
_entity_poly.pdbx_strand_id
1 'polypeptide(L)'
;ALKRIADYYPQIYGIIFCRTRKETQEIADKLIQDGYNADSLHGELSQAQRDLVMQKFRQRHLQLLVATDVAARGLDVNDLTHVINYGLPDDIESYTHRSGRTGRAGKTGISIAIINLREKGKMREIERIINKKFIMGEMPSGKQICEQQLIKLIDDIEKVKVNDEEIESFLPGIYRKLEWLSKEDLIKRVVSMEFNRFLEYYSNAPEIEIPSTNDRR
;
A
#
# COMPACT_ATOMS: atom_id res chain seq x y z
N ALA A 1 -3.83 1.56 11.16
CA ALA A 1 -4.24 0.42 10.32
C ALA A 1 -3.72 0.58 8.88
N LEU A 2 -4.15 1.62 8.14
CA LEU A 2 -3.82 1.80 6.72
C LEU A 2 -2.32 1.73 6.42
N LYS A 3 -1.49 2.49 7.17
CA LYS A 3 -0.03 2.46 7.03
C LYS A 3 0.55 1.05 7.20
N ARG A 4 0.14 0.32 8.24
CA ARG A 4 0.60 -1.07 8.46
C ARG A 4 0.24 -2.01 7.31
N ILE A 5 -0.94 -1.82 6.71
CA ILE A 5 -1.34 -2.59 5.52
C ILE A 5 -0.44 -2.23 4.34
N ALA A 6 -0.20 -0.96 4.08
CA ALA A 6 0.67 -0.52 2.99
C ALA A 6 2.11 -1.02 3.17
N ASP A 7 2.65 -0.97 4.38
CA ASP A 7 4.00 -1.45 4.70
C ASP A 7 4.12 -2.98 4.64
N TYR A 8 3.04 -3.71 4.97
CA TYR A 8 3.02 -5.17 4.90
C TYR A 8 3.03 -5.70 3.46
N TYR A 9 2.54 -4.90 2.51
CA TYR A 9 2.55 -5.22 1.08
C TYR A 9 3.47 -4.27 0.31
N PRO A 10 4.79 -4.45 0.34
CA PRO A 10 5.75 -3.49 -0.25
C PRO A 10 5.59 -3.31 -1.76
N GLN A 11 4.96 -4.25 -2.45
CA GLN A 11 4.63 -4.16 -3.88
C GLN A 11 3.18 -3.72 -4.14
N ILE A 12 2.54 -3.11 -3.15
CA ILE A 12 1.15 -2.65 -3.29
C ILE A 12 1.01 -1.69 -4.47
N TYR A 13 0.04 -1.96 -5.32
CA TYR A 13 -0.43 -1.06 -6.36
C TYR A 13 -1.96 -1.04 -6.27
N GLY A 14 -2.51 0.02 -5.71
CA GLY A 14 -3.91 -0.02 -5.31
C GLY A 14 -4.60 1.31 -5.21
N ILE A 15 -5.92 1.24 -5.02
CA ILE A 15 -6.78 2.39 -4.74
C ILE A 15 -7.30 2.30 -3.32
N ILE A 16 -7.24 3.43 -2.61
CA ILE A 16 -7.83 3.64 -1.31
C ILE A 16 -9.09 4.49 -1.52
N PHE A 17 -10.25 3.90 -1.29
CA PHE A 17 -11.53 4.61 -1.41
C PHE A 17 -11.91 5.27 -0.10
N CYS A 18 -12.17 6.57 -0.16
CA CYS A 18 -12.67 7.40 0.95
C CYS A 18 -14.06 7.93 0.64
N ARG A 19 -14.82 8.29 1.69
CA ARG A 19 -16.19 8.79 1.53
C ARG A 19 -16.24 10.25 1.10
N THR A 20 -15.33 11.07 1.61
CA THR A 20 -15.34 12.53 1.39
C THR A 20 -14.06 13.01 0.74
N ARG A 21 -14.15 14.15 0.03
CA ARG A 21 -13.00 14.82 -0.56
C ARG A 21 -11.95 15.21 0.49
N LYS A 22 -12.40 15.72 1.63
CA LYS A 22 -11.53 16.11 2.74
C LYS A 22 -10.73 14.92 3.26
N GLU A 23 -11.40 13.82 3.54
CA GLU A 23 -10.75 12.57 3.99
C GLU A 23 -9.76 12.04 2.94
N THR A 24 -10.13 12.12 1.64
CA THR A 24 -9.26 11.73 0.53
C THR A 24 -7.95 12.52 0.55
N GLN A 25 -8.04 13.85 0.68
CA GLN A 25 -6.86 14.71 0.72
C GLN A 25 -6.02 14.46 1.98
N GLU A 26 -6.65 14.43 3.15
CA GLU A 26 -5.94 14.20 4.43
C GLU A 26 -5.17 12.87 4.46
N ILE A 27 -5.76 11.82 3.89
CA ILE A 27 -5.11 10.50 3.82
C ILE A 27 -3.95 10.51 2.81
N ALA A 28 -4.15 11.12 1.64
CA ALA A 28 -3.08 11.25 0.65
C ALA A 28 -1.90 12.05 1.21
N ASP A 29 -2.16 13.19 1.84
CA ASP A 29 -1.12 14.03 2.44
C ASP A 29 -0.32 13.29 3.51
N LYS A 30 -0.98 12.51 4.37
CA LYS A 30 -0.32 11.69 5.39
C LYS A 30 0.55 10.60 4.75
N LEU A 31 0.06 9.94 3.71
CA LEU A 31 0.84 8.92 3.01
C LEU A 31 2.07 9.54 2.35
N ILE A 32 1.93 10.70 1.71
CA ILE A 32 3.05 11.43 1.10
C ILE A 32 4.08 11.84 2.16
N GLN A 33 3.63 12.38 3.29
CA GLN A 33 4.51 12.73 4.43
C GLN A 33 5.26 11.53 5.00
N ASP A 34 4.63 10.36 4.99
CA ASP A 34 5.23 9.08 5.40
C ASP A 34 6.17 8.48 4.32
N GLY A 35 6.31 9.13 3.17
CA GLY A 35 7.22 8.74 2.08
C GLY A 35 6.64 7.75 1.07
N TYR A 36 5.32 7.57 1.03
CA TYR A 36 4.68 6.75 -0.01
C TYR A 36 4.51 7.53 -1.31
N ASN A 37 4.65 6.83 -2.43
CA ASN A 37 4.28 7.35 -3.74
C ASN A 37 2.75 7.30 -3.88
N ALA A 38 2.08 8.30 -3.32
CA ALA A 38 0.63 8.42 -3.29
C ALA A 38 0.18 9.76 -3.85
N ASP A 39 -1.07 9.83 -4.31
CA ASP A 39 -1.71 11.08 -4.71
C ASP A 39 -3.23 10.97 -4.50
N SER A 40 -3.92 12.12 -4.44
CA SER A 40 -5.36 12.21 -4.25
C SER A 40 -6.09 12.39 -5.58
N LEU A 41 -7.32 11.83 -5.65
CA LEU A 41 -8.23 12.02 -6.80
C LEU A 41 -9.64 12.32 -6.31
N HIS A 42 -10.05 13.58 -6.39
CA HIS A 42 -11.38 14.04 -5.96
C HIS A 42 -11.94 15.17 -6.85
N GLY A 43 -13.19 15.55 -6.61
CA GLY A 43 -13.91 16.45 -7.49
C GLY A 43 -13.45 17.92 -7.50
N GLU A 44 -12.54 18.33 -6.61
CA GLU A 44 -11.98 19.69 -6.59
C GLU A 44 -10.76 19.85 -7.50
N LEU A 45 -10.19 18.74 -7.98
CA LEU A 45 -9.10 18.80 -8.95
C LEU A 45 -9.63 19.25 -10.32
N SER A 46 -8.90 20.13 -10.98
CA SER A 46 -9.12 20.47 -12.38
C SER A 46 -8.93 19.24 -13.26
N GLN A 47 -9.50 19.25 -14.47
CA GLN A 47 -9.32 18.12 -15.39
C GLN A 47 -7.84 17.85 -15.69
N ALA A 48 -7.04 18.88 -15.90
CA ALA A 48 -5.60 18.73 -16.13
C ALA A 48 -4.87 18.08 -14.97
N GLN A 49 -5.21 18.42 -13.73
CA GLN A 49 -4.64 17.77 -12.52
C GLN A 49 -5.07 16.31 -12.45
N ARG A 50 -6.34 16.00 -12.71
CA ARG A 50 -6.84 14.61 -12.72
C ARG A 50 -6.09 13.77 -13.76
N ASP A 51 -5.92 14.30 -14.97
CA ASP A 51 -5.23 13.60 -16.06
C ASP A 51 -3.76 13.33 -15.69
N LEU A 52 -3.08 14.31 -15.07
CA LEU A 52 -1.70 14.15 -14.59
C LEU A 52 -1.57 13.06 -13.51
N VAL A 53 -2.46 13.08 -12.50
CA VAL A 53 -2.47 12.05 -11.43
C VAL A 53 -2.72 10.68 -12.05
N MET A 54 -3.68 10.56 -12.95
CA MET A 54 -4.01 9.31 -13.61
C MET A 54 -2.89 8.80 -14.52
N GLN A 55 -2.19 9.70 -15.21
CA GLN A 55 -1.03 9.34 -16.01
C GLN A 55 0.08 8.75 -15.11
N LYS A 56 0.45 9.43 -14.03
CA LYS A 56 1.45 8.94 -13.07
C LYS A 56 1.06 7.58 -12.50
N PHE A 57 -0.23 7.40 -12.16
CA PHE A 57 -0.72 6.14 -11.61
C PHE A 57 -0.63 5.01 -12.63
N ARG A 58 -1.07 5.20 -13.88
CA ARG A 58 -0.95 4.19 -14.94
C ARG A 58 0.49 3.82 -15.25
N GLN A 59 1.40 4.79 -15.18
CA GLN A 59 2.85 4.58 -15.36
C GLN A 59 3.52 3.93 -14.14
N ARG A 60 2.76 3.62 -13.08
CA ARG A 60 3.26 3.05 -11.81
C ARG A 60 4.28 3.95 -11.08
N HIS A 61 4.28 5.25 -11.37
CA HIS A 61 5.02 6.23 -10.57
C HIS A 61 4.31 6.51 -9.23
N LEU A 62 3.02 6.19 -9.14
CA LEU A 62 2.26 6.17 -7.89
C LEU A 62 1.92 4.73 -7.55
N GLN A 63 2.11 4.36 -6.29
CA GLN A 63 1.72 3.06 -5.74
C GLN A 63 0.28 3.06 -5.24
N LEU A 64 -0.15 4.18 -4.65
CA LEU A 64 -1.43 4.33 -4.00
C LEU A 64 -2.18 5.54 -4.54
N LEU A 65 -3.38 5.31 -5.04
CA LEU A 65 -4.30 6.38 -5.41
C LEU A 65 -5.39 6.49 -4.35
N VAL A 66 -5.51 7.64 -3.70
CA VAL A 66 -6.58 7.89 -2.73
C VAL A 66 -7.72 8.60 -3.44
N ALA A 67 -8.92 8.03 -3.47
CA ALA A 67 -10.00 8.54 -4.32
C ALA A 67 -11.39 8.48 -3.66
N THR A 68 -12.27 9.39 -4.08
CA THR A 68 -13.72 9.25 -3.85
C THR A 68 -14.34 8.39 -4.95
N ASP A 69 -15.51 7.78 -4.68
CA ASP A 69 -16.24 7.00 -5.68
C ASP A 69 -16.54 7.79 -6.96
N VAL A 70 -17.01 9.04 -6.81
CA VAL A 70 -17.35 9.91 -7.92
C VAL A 70 -16.14 10.18 -8.81
N ALA A 71 -15.00 10.46 -8.21
CA ALA A 71 -13.77 10.73 -8.95
C ALA A 71 -13.18 9.48 -9.60
N ALA A 72 -13.36 8.33 -8.97
CA ALA A 72 -12.91 7.04 -9.48
C ALA A 72 -13.85 6.41 -10.53
N ARG A 73 -15.06 6.97 -10.72
CA ARG A 73 -16.01 6.48 -11.72
C ARG A 73 -15.45 6.74 -13.13
N GLY A 74 -15.50 5.71 -13.96
CA GLY A 74 -14.97 5.80 -15.33
C GLY A 74 -13.44 5.68 -15.44
N LEU A 75 -12.72 5.46 -14.32
CA LEU A 75 -11.29 5.16 -14.40
C LEU A 75 -11.09 3.80 -15.08
N ASP A 76 -10.38 3.83 -16.20
CA ASP A 76 -9.86 2.61 -16.82
C ASP A 76 -8.54 2.24 -16.14
N VAL A 77 -8.66 1.71 -14.91
CA VAL A 77 -7.56 1.16 -14.15
C VAL A 77 -7.95 -0.23 -13.71
N ASN A 78 -7.28 -1.19 -14.29
CA ASN A 78 -7.45 -2.61 -14.00
C ASN A 78 -6.11 -3.16 -13.46
N ASP A 79 -6.11 -4.40 -13.04
CA ASP A 79 -4.89 -5.06 -12.54
C ASP A 79 -4.30 -4.47 -11.25
N LEU A 80 -5.13 -3.86 -10.44
CA LEU A 80 -4.71 -3.46 -9.12
C LEU A 80 -4.45 -4.70 -8.25
N THR A 81 -3.39 -4.64 -7.46
CA THR A 81 -3.13 -5.70 -6.47
C THR A 81 -4.08 -5.59 -5.29
N HIS A 82 -4.43 -4.36 -4.93
CA HIS A 82 -5.27 -4.08 -3.76
C HIS A 82 -6.34 -3.03 -4.03
N VAL A 83 -7.48 -3.22 -3.42
CA VAL A 83 -8.51 -2.21 -3.21
C VAL A 83 -8.72 -2.06 -1.71
N ILE A 84 -8.56 -0.86 -1.18
CA ILE A 84 -8.76 -0.58 0.24
C ILE A 84 -9.97 0.33 0.40
N ASN A 85 -10.99 -0.14 1.10
CA ASN A 85 -12.13 0.68 1.49
C ASN A 85 -11.82 1.30 2.87
N TYR A 86 -11.54 2.58 2.90
CA TYR A 86 -11.41 3.35 4.14
C TYR A 86 -12.81 3.78 4.61
N GLY A 87 -13.49 2.87 5.32
CA GLY A 87 -14.92 2.87 5.52
C GLY A 87 -15.70 2.26 4.35
N LEU A 88 -16.83 1.63 4.67
CA LEU A 88 -17.71 1.07 3.65
C LEU A 88 -18.45 2.18 2.88
N PRO A 89 -18.70 2.02 1.59
CA PRO A 89 -19.51 2.97 0.81
C PRO A 89 -20.96 2.99 1.32
N ASP A 90 -21.71 4.04 0.94
CA ASP A 90 -23.09 4.17 1.39
C ASP A 90 -24.03 3.18 0.69
N ASP A 91 -23.73 2.81 -0.52
CA ASP A 91 -24.48 1.81 -1.29
C ASP A 91 -23.61 0.58 -1.62
N ILE A 92 -24.28 -0.55 -1.82
CA ILE A 92 -23.62 -1.84 -2.05
C ILE A 92 -23.06 -1.96 -3.47
N GLU A 93 -23.70 -1.33 -4.43
CA GLU A 93 -23.24 -1.31 -5.81
C GLU A 93 -21.87 -0.66 -5.90
N SER A 94 -21.65 0.45 -5.19
CA SER A 94 -20.35 1.09 -5.07
C SER A 94 -19.28 0.15 -4.48
N TYR A 95 -19.64 -0.67 -3.48
CA TYR A 95 -18.70 -1.68 -2.96
C TYR A 95 -18.26 -2.66 -4.05
N THR A 96 -19.21 -3.15 -4.83
CA THR A 96 -18.93 -4.09 -5.93
C THR A 96 -18.06 -3.45 -7.01
N HIS A 97 -18.36 -2.21 -7.38
CA HIS A 97 -17.58 -1.44 -8.34
C HIS A 97 -16.16 -1.15 -7.86
N ARG A 98 -15.98 -0.82 -6.58
CA ARG A 98 -14.64 -0.63 -5.96
C ARG A 98 -13.85 -1.93 -5.99
N SER A 99 -14.40 -3.00 -5.45
CA SER A 99 -13.74 -4.31 -5.36
C SER A 99 -13.43 -4.90 -6.73
N GLY A 100 -14.29 -4.62 -7.72
CA GLY A 100 -14.08 -5.03 -9.12
C GLY A 100 -12.91 -4.33 -9.83
N ARG A 101 -12.10 -3.49 -9.18
CA ARG A 101 -10.85 -2.94 -9.74
C ARG A 101 -9.66 -3.86 -9.55
N THR A 102 -9.79 -4.90 -8.76
CA THR A 102 -8.77 -5.92 -8.54
C THR A 102 -9.31 -7.32 -8.87
N GLY A 103 -8.44 -8.31 -9.02
CA GLY A 103 -8.81 -9.71 -9.24
C GLY A 103 -9.49 -9.98 -10.59
N ARG A 104 -9.13 -9.25 -11.66
CA ARG A 104 -9.69 -9.42 -13.01
C ARG A 104 -8.81 -10.33 -13.87
N ALA A 105 -9.41 -10.88 -14.93
CA ALA A 105 -8.73 -11.68 -15.96
C ALA A 105 -7.91 -12.86 -15.40
N GLY A 106 -8.46 -13.56 -14.37
CA GLY A 106 -7.79 -14.72 -13.76
C GLY A 106 -6.66 -14.37 -12.77
N LYS A 107 -6.40 -13.08 -12.55
CA LYS A 107 -5.43 -12.64 -11.52
C LYS A 107 -6.08 -12.62 -10.15
N THR A 108 -5.29 -12.91 -9.13
CA THR A 108 -5.69 -12.74 -7.73
C THR A 108 -5.61 -11.28 -7.32
N GLY A 109 -6.54 -10.83 -6.48
CA GLY A 109 -6.56 -9.47 -5.95
C GLY A 109 -7.11 -9.44 -4.53
N ILE A 110 -6.71 -8.45 -3.75
CA ILE A 110 -7.09 -8.32 -2.35
C ILE A 110 -7.98 -7.08 -2.21
N SER A 111 -9.18 -7.28 -1.65
CA SER A 111 -10.08 -6.19 -1.26
C SER A 111 -10.16 -6.13 0.26
N ILE A 112 -9.72 -5.02 0.84
CA ILE A 112 -9.66 -4.81 2.29
C ILE A 112 -10.69 -3.74 2.66
N ALA A 113 -11.42 -3.94 3.76
CA ALA A 113 -12.29 -2.94 4.36
C ALA A 113 -11.78 -2.59 5.77
N ILE A 114 -11.39 -1.34 5.96
CA ILE A 114 -11.08 -0.78 7.27
C ILE A 114 -12.36 -0.16 7.78
N ILE A 115 -12.99 -0.80 8.75
CA ILE A 115 -14.31 -0.42 9.26
C ILE A 115 -14.27 -0.16 10.77
N ASN A 116 -15.20 0.64 11.24
CA ASN A 116 -15.47 0.75 12.67
C ASN A 116 -16.59 -0.24 13.10
N LEU A 117 -16.75 -0.42 14.39
CA LEU A 117 -17.75 -1.36 14.93
C LEU A 117 -19.20 -1.02 14.51
N ARG A 118 -19.51 0.24 14.23
CA ARG A 118 -20.85 0.70 13.82
C ARG A 118 -21.19 0.24 12.40
N GLU A 119 -20.21 -0.06 11.57
CA GLU A 119 -20.39 -0.49 10.19
C GLU A 119 -20.63 -2.00 10.04
N LYS A 120 -20.59 -2.77 11.15
CA LYS A 120 -20.82 -4.23 11.11
C LYS A 120 -22.17 -4.61 10.49
N GLY A 121 -23.22 -3.79 10.69
CA GLY A 121 -24.53 -4.01 10.06
C GLY A 121 -24.44 -3.93 8.53
N LYS A 122 -23.84 -2.87 8.02
CA LYS A 122 -23.62 -2.66 6.58
C LYS A 122 -22.73 -3.76 5.99
N MET A 123 -21.67 -4.17 6.70
CA MET A 123 -20.82 -5.27 6.28
C MET A 123 -21.62 -6.57 6.04
N ARG A 124 -22.51 -6.95 6.99
CA ARG A 124 -23.36 -8.14 6.84
C ARG A 124 -24.35 -8.04 5.68
N GLU A 125 -24.85 -6.84 5.42
CA GLU A 125 -25.73 -6.59 4.29
C GLU A 125 -24.99 -6.77 2.96
N ILE A 126 -23.79 -6.23 2.83
CA ILE A 126 -22.90 -6.46 1.69
C ILE A 126 -22.66 -7.96 1.49
N GLU A 127 -22.25 -8.69 2.54
CA GLU A 127 -22.01 -10.13 2.50
C GLU A 127 -23.20 -10.91 1.91
N ARG A 128 -24.41 -10.56 2.36
CA ARG A 128 -25.64 -11.20 1.90
C ARG A 128 -25.87 -10.97 0.39
N ILE A 129 -25.62 -9.77 -0.10
CA ILE A 129 -25.92 -9.41 -1.48
C ILE A 129 -24.85 -9.94 -2.45
N ILE A 130 -23.56 -9.85 -2.07
CA ILE A 130 -22.49 -10.39 -2.91
C ILE A 130 -22.32 -11.91 -2.78
N ASN A 131 -23.06 -12.53 -1.85
CA ASN A 131 -22.97 -13.96 -1.50
C ASN A 131 -21.53 -14.42 -1.16
N LYS A 132 -20.80 -13.57 -0.44
CA LYS A 132 -19.43 -13.85 0.02
C LYS A 132 -19.27 -13.34 1.45
N LYS A 133 -18.39 -13.99 2.24
CA LYS A 133 -18.06 -13.57 3.59
C LYS A 133 -16.79 -12.72 3.61
N PHE A 134 -16.79 -11.67 4.43
CA PHE A 134 -15.55 -11.02 4.82
C PHE A 134 -14.78 -11.93 5.77
N ILE A 135 -13.50 -12.03 5.52
CA ILE A 135 -12.59 -12.70 6.44
C ILE A 135 -12.01 -11.63 7.34
N MET A 136 -12.09 -11.83 8.65
CA MET A 136 -11.47 -10.93 9.59
C MET A 136 -9.96 -11.03 9.45
N GLY A 137 -9.33 -9.95 8.98
CA GLY A 137 -7.88 -9.88 8.86
C GLY A 137 -7.25 -9.52 10.20
N GLU A 138 -6.15 -10.16 10.52
CA GLU A 138 -5.28 -9.73 11.62
C GLU A 138 -4.45 -8.52 11.19
N MET A 139 -4.21 -7.62 12.13
CA MET A 139 -3.35 -6.48 11.87
C MET A 139 -1.89 -6.93 11.88
N PRO A 140 -1.12 -6.70 10.80
CA PRO A 140 0.28 -7.11 10.77
C PRO A 140 1.06 -6.52 11.94
N SER A 141 1.83 -7.38 12.63
CA SER A 141 2.76 -6.94 13.67
C SER A 141 3.95 -6.18 13.05
N GLY A 142 4.63 -5.38 13.85
CA GLY A 142 5.83 -4.68 13.41
C GLY A 142 6.89 -5.66 12.87
N LYS A 143 7.06 -6.82 13.52
CA LYS A 143 7.98 -7.86 13.08
C LYS A 143 7.62 -8.42 11.69
N GLN A 144 6.36 -8.76 11.47
CA GLN A 144 5.90 -9.27 10.17
C GLN A 144 6.11 -8.25 9.05
N ILE A 145 5.85 -6.96 9.32
CA ILE A 145 6.11 -5.88 8.36
C ILE A 145 7.61 -5.82 8.02
N CYS A 146 8.47 -5.83 9.05
CA CYS A 146 9.91 -5.80 8.84
C CYS A 146 10.39 -7.00 8.01
N GLU A 147 9.88 -8.20 8.26
CA GLU A 147 10.20 -9.40 7.48
C GLU A 147 9.81 -9.24 6.00
N GLN A 148 8.60 -8.71 5.70
CA GLN A 148 8.17 -8.48 4.32
C GLN A 148 9.01 -7.43 3.59
N GLN A 149 9.35 -6.34 4.26
CA GLN A 149 10.21 -5.28 3.71
C GLN A 149 11.63 -5.79 3.44
N LEU A 150 12.16 -6.62 4.34
CA LEU A 150 13.48 -7.22 4.16
C LEU A 150 13.51 -8.20 2.98
N ILE A 151 12.51 -9.07 2.86
CA ILE A 151 12.38 -9.98 1.72
C ILE A 151 12.34 -9.18 0.41
N LYS A 152 11.55 -8.11 0.36
CA LYS A 152 11.46 -7.25 -0.82
C LYS A 152 12.81 -6.61 -1.17
N LEU A 153 13.53 -6.11 -0.17
CA LEU A 153 14.85 -5.52 -0.38
C LEU A 153 15.83 -6.55 -0.97
N ILE A 154 15.86 -7.77 -0.45
CA ILE A 154 16.73 -8.85 -0.96
C ILE A 154 16.34 -9.22 -2.40
N ASP A 155 15.05 -9.34 -2.68
CA ASP A 155 14.54 -9.58 -4.03
C ASP A 155 14.95 -8.50 -5.03
N ASP A 156 14.95 -7.23 -4.59
CA ASP A 156 15.36 -6.11 -5.44
C ASP A 156 16.87 -6.13 -5.71
N ILE A 157 17.68 -6.44 -4.69
CA ILE A 157 19.13 -6.60 -4.85
C ILE A 157 19.44 -7.75 -5.82
N GLU A 158 18.74 -8.89 -5.71
CA GLU A 158 18.95 -10.05 -6.59
C GLU A 158 18.59 -9.74 -8.05
N LYS A 159 17.54 -8.95 -8.26
CA LYS A 159 16.97 -8.69 -9.60
C LYS A 159 17.51 -7.43 -10.25
N VAL A 160 18.29 -6.61 -9.52
CA VAL A 160 18.85 -5.39 -10.10
C VAL A 160 19.73 -5.70 -11.30
N LYS A 161 19.48 -5.02 -12.41
CA LYS A 161 20.35 -5.08 -13.57
C LYS A 161 21.48 -4.08 -13.38
N VAL A 162 22.68 -4.62 -13.25
CA VAL A 162 23.89 -3.80 -13.17
C VAL A 162 24.21 -3.28 -14.56
N ASN A 163 24.39 -1.97 -14.69
CA ASN A 163 24.92 -1.38 -15.92
C ASN A 163 26.44 -1.25 -15.78
N ASP A 164 27.16 -2.33 -16.16
CA ASP A 164 28.60 -2.43 -15.99
C ASP A 164 29.34 -1.31 -16.72
N GLU A 165 28.89 -0.91 -17.91
CA GLU A 165 29.51 0.15 -18.73
C GLU A 165 29.52 1.51 -17.99
N GLU A 166 28.44 1.84 -17.29
CA GLU A 166 28.33 3.13 -16.57
C GLU A 166 29.10 3.15 -15.26
N ILE A 167 29.18 2.01 -14.54
CA ILE A 167 29.75 1.98 -13.18
C ILE A 167 31.21 1.53 -13.16
N GLU A 168 31.71 0.86 -14.20
CA GLU A 168 33.04 0.25 -14.22
C GLU A 168 34.17 1.26 -13.89
N SER A 169 34.06 2.48 -14.39
CA SER A 169 35.04 3.54 -14.11
C SER A 169 35.14 3.96 -12.64
N PHE A 170 34.07 3.74 -11.86
CA PHE A 170 34.02 4.10 -10.44
C PHE A 170 34.40 2.93 -9.52
N LEU A 171 34.27 1.69 -9.98
CA LEU A 171 34.46 0.49 -9.17
C LEU A 171 35.85 0.38 -8.54
N PRO A 172 36.98 0.69 -9.21
CA PRO A 172 38.31 0.56 -8.60
C PRO A 172 38.49 1.40 -7.32
N GLY A 173 37.92 2.61 -7.31
CA GLY A 173 37.91 3.48 -6.13
C GLY A 173 37.05 2.91 -4.99
N ILE A 174 35.89 2.35 -5.34
CA ILE A 174 34.97 1.76 -4.41
C ILE A 174 35.57 0.50 -3.79
N TYR A 175 36.12 -0.40 -4.60
CA TYR A 175 36.77 -1.62 -4.13
C TYR A 175 37.90 -1.33 -3.15
N ARG A 176 38.80 -0.41 -3.48
CA ARG A 176 39.90 0.01 -2.59
C ARG A 176 39.39 0.53 -1.26
N LYS A 177 38.31 1.31 -1.28
CA LYS A 177 37.73 1.90 -0.06
C LYS A 177 37.05 0.87 0.83
N LEU A 178 36.50 -0.18 0.23
CA LEU A 178 35.72 -1.21 0.94
C LEU A 178 36.48 -2.54 1.11
N GLU A 179 37.74 -2.64 0.65
CA GLU A 179 38.57 -3.86 0.68
C GLU A 179 38.69 -4.49 2.08
N TRP A 180 38.64 -3.69 3.12
CA TRP A 180 38.71 -4.15 4.51
C TRP A 180 37.42 -4.80 5.04
N LEU A 181 36.30 -4.69 4.30
CA LEU A 181 35.04 -5.29 4.69
C LEU A 181 34.95 -6.74 4.18
N SER A 182 34.49 -7.64 5.03
CA SER A 182 34.07 -8.96 4.59
C SER A 182 32.76 -8.83 3.76
N LYS A 183 32.48 -9.84 2.95
CA LYS A 183 31.20 -9.92 2.22
C LYS A 183 30.01 -9.83 3.17
N GLU A 184 30.09 -10.50 4.31
CA GLU A 184 29.06 -10.52 5.35
C GLU A 184 28.83 -9.12 5.94
N ASP A 185 29.91 -8.38 6.21
CA ASP A 185 29.82 -7.03 6.76
C ASP A 185 29.28 -6.03 5.72
N LEU A 186 29.66 -6.19 4.46
CA LEU A 186 29.11 -5.39 3.38
C LEU A 186 27.60 -5.60 3.24
N ILE A 187 27.12 -6.86 3.23
CA ILE A 187 25.69 -7.18 3.18
C ILE A 187 24.95 -6.57 4.36
N LYS A 188 25.46 -6.72 5.59
CA LYS A 188 24.86 -6.12 6.79
C LYS A 188 24.72 -4.60 6.65
N ARG A 189 25.73 -3.91 6.13
CA ARG A 189 25.70 -2.46 5.93
C ARG A 189 24.69 -2.04 4.87
N VAL A 190 24.66 -2.72 3.71
CA VAL A 190 23.70 -2.45 2.64
C VAL A 190 22.29 -2.64 3.14
N VAL A 191 22.00 -3.76 3.82
CA VAL A 191 20.69 -4.01 4.42
C VAL A 191 20.35 -2.93 5.46
N SER A 192 21.30 -2.56 6.32
CA SER A 192 21.05 -1.56 7.36
C SER A 192 20.76 -0.17 6.79
N MET A 193 21.38 0.24 5.70
CA MET A 193 21.12 1.55 5.07
C MET A 193 19.65 1.74 4.69
N GLU A 194 19.03 0.71 4.15
CA GLU A 194 17.63 0.77 3.70
C GLU A 194 16.63 0.39 4.81
N PHE A 195 17.04 -0.53 5.69
CA PHE A 195 16.13 -1.20 6.60
C PHE A 195 16.03 -0.57 7.99
N ASN A 196 17.06 0.15 8.46
CA ASN A 196 17.06 0.73 9.81
C ASN A 196 15.86 1.65 10.07
N ARG A 197 15.39 2.36 9.04
CA ARG A 197 14.19 3.21 9.14
C ARG A 197 12.94 2.41 9.54
N PHE A 198 12.76 1.22 8.99
CA PHE A 198 11.63 0.35 9.35
C PHE A 198 11.81 -0.24 10.74
N LEU A 199 13.02 -0.71 11.07
CA LEU A 199 13.32 -1.24 12.40
C LEU A 199 13.06 -0.20 13.48
N GLU A 200 13.56 1.02 13.32
CA GLU A 200 13.39 2.11 14.29
C GLU A 200 11.92 2.47 14.47
N TYR A 201 11.17 2.60 13.39
CA TYR A 201 9.75 2.92 13.43
C TYR A 201 8.92 1.83 14.11
N TYR A 202 9.14 0.55 13.73
CA TYR A 202 8.30 -0.56 14.21
C TYR A 202 8.76 -1.15 15.54
N SER A 203 10.01 -0.97 15.95
CA SER A 203 10.47 -1.40 17.30
C SER A 203 9.74 -0.66 18.42
N ASN A 204 9.34 0.57 18.17
CA ASN A 204 8.65 1.43 19.14
C ASN A 204 7.14 1.59 18.84
N ALA A 205 6.63 1.02 17.76
CA ALA A 205 5.24 1.17 17.38
C ALA A 205 4.33 0.30 18.26
N PRO A 206 3.29 0.88 18.89
CA PRO A 206 2.37 0.11 19.73
C PRO A 206 1.63 -0.93 18.88
N GLU A 207 1.36 -2.10 19.46
CA GLU A 207 0.48 -3.09 18.85
C GLU A 207 -0.93 -2.51 18.68
N ILE A 208 -1.53 -2.78 17.51
CA ILE A 208 -2.90 -2.36 17.23
C ILE A 208 -3.81 -3.53 17.56
N GLU A 209 -4.47 -3.45 18.71
CA GLU A 209 -5.47 -4.43 19.10
C GLU A 209 -6.73 -4.26 18.26
N ILE A 210 -7.21 -5.34 17.68
CA ILE A 210 -8.52 -5.39 17.03
C ILE A 210 -9.54 -5.72 18.12
N PRO A 211 -10.54 -4.86 18.39
CA PRO A 211 -11.53 -5.11 19.43
C PRO A 211 -12.24 -6.44 19.20
N SER A 212 -12.15 -7.36 20.17
CA SER A 212 -12.87 -8.63 20.12
C SER A 212 -14.38 -8.39 20.20
N THR A 213 -15.15 -9.26 19.58
CA THR A 213 -16.61 -9.17 19.58
C THR A 213 -17.24 -9.50 20.94
N ASN A 214 -16.42 -9.93 21.93
CA ASN A 214 -16.89 -10.44 23.24
C ASN A 214 -16.89 -9.40 24.37
N ASP A 215 -16.39 -8.19 24.17
CA ASP A 215 -16.32 -7.17 25.24
C ASP A 215 -17.59 -6.35 25.41
N ARG A 216 -18.76 -6.91 25.17
CA ARG A 216 -20.04 -6.35 25.62
C ARG A 216 -20.82 -7.40 26.39
N ARG A 217 -20.56 -7.48 27.68
CA ARG A 217 -21.55 -7.84 28.67
C ARG A 217 -21.96 -6.58 29.44
#